data_4dcfa74b5202b250c124fb95a487a556
#
_entry.id   4dcfa74b5202b250c124fb95a487a556
#
_cell.length_a   1.000
_cell.length_b   1.000
_cell.length_c   1.000
_cell.angle_alpha   90.00
_cell.angle_beta   90.00
_cell.angle_gamma   90.00
#
_symmetry.space_group_name_H-M   'P 1'
#
loop_
_entity.id
_entity.type
_entity.pdbx_description
1 polymer ?
#
loop_
_entity_poly.entity_id
_entity_poly.type
_entity_poly.pdbx_seq_one_letter_code
_entity_poly.pdbx_strand_id
1 'polypeptide(L)'
;MTLWVALVILVGFSAFFSASETAFSSLNQIRLKSRAEDGDSSAARVLAMAEQYDKLLSTILIGNNIVNIAAASIGTVLFTRLLDPERGATVSTFVLTIVVLIFGEVTPKSLAKEMPETVATAVSPFLNLLMILFTPLTWLFSQWKRLLGHFIRSTEEDLSLIHI
;
A
#
# COMPACT_ATOMS: atom_id res chain seq x y z
N MET A 1 1.78 -27.31 7.49
CA MET A 1 0.46 -26.68 7.43
C MET A 1 0.49 -25.19 7.77
N THR A 2 1.10 -24.78 8.88
CA THR A 2 1.14 -23.39 9.34
C THR A 2 1.74 -22.38 8.34
N LEU A 3 2.83 -22.73 7.63
CA LEU A 3 3.47 -21.82 6.67
C LEU A 3 2.60 -21.55 5.42
N TRP A 4 1.85 -22.52 4.95
CA TRP A 4 0.91 -22.34 3.83
C TRP A 4 -0.22 -21.38 4.20
N VAL A 5 -0.79 -21.54 5.38
CA VAL A 5 -1.84 -20.64 5.90
C VAL A 5 -1.30 -19.24 6.05
N ALA A 6 -0.09 -19.08 6.58
CA ALA A 6 0.56 -17.79 6.71
C ALA A 6 0.76 -17.11 5.34
N LEU A 7 1.21 -17.84 4.32
CA LEU A 7 1.36 -17.32 2.96
C LEU A 7 0.02 -16.84 2.37
N VAL A 8 -1.04 -17.64 2.51
CA VAL A 8 -2.38 -17.26 2.01
C VAL A 8 -2.86 -15.97 2.69
N ILE A 9 -2.67 -15.86 4.01
CA ILE A 9 -3.02 -14.65 4.76
C ILE A 9 -2.19 -13.44 4.27
N LEU A 10 -0.89 -13.59 4.06
CA LEU A 10 -0.03 -12.52 3.58
C LEU A 10 -0.38 -12.07 2.16
N VAL A 11 -0.68 -13.01 1.25
CA VAL A 11 -1.18 -12.67 -0.10
C VAL A 11 -2.52 -11.92 -0.01
N GLY A 12 -3.40 -12.32 0.91
CA GLY A 12 -4.65 -11.60 1.18
C GLY A 12 -4.42 -10.17 1.67
N PHE A 13 -3.44 -9.95 2.56
CA PHE A 13 -3.07 -8.60 2.99
C PHE A 13 -2.40 -7.79 1.87
N SER A 14 -1.58 -8.41 1.02
CA SER A 14 -1.04 -7.76 -0.18
C SER A 14 -2.17 -7.28 -1.09
N ALA A 15 -3.17 -8.13 -1.34
CA ALA A 15 -4.37 -7.78 -2.09
C ALA A 15 -5.15 -6.62 -1.45
N PHE A 16 -5.30 -6.63 -0.12
CA PHE A 16 -5.94 -5.57 0.64
C PHE A 16 -5.24 -4.22 0.44
N PHE A 17 -3.91 -4.16 0.59
CA PHE A 17 -3.15 -2.92 0.40
C PHE A 17 -3.18 -2.44 -1.05
N SER A 18 -3.03 -3.34 -2.01
CA SER A 18 -3.07 -3.03 -3.44
C SER A 18 -4.44 -2.52 -3.90
N ALA A 19 -5.53 -3.14 -3.41
CA ALA A 19 -6.88 -2.67 -3.66
C ALA A 19 -7.12 -1.30 -3.01
N SER A 20 -6.64 -1.09 -1.78
CA SER A 20 -6.76 0.18 -1.07
C SER A 20 -6.07 1.32 -1.81
N GLU A 21 -4.84 1.12 -2.27
CA GLU A 21 -4.10 2.10 -3.07
C GLU A 21 -4.90 2.53 -4.30
N THR A 22 -5.38 1.56 -5.06
CA THR A 22 -6.10 1.83 -6.30
C THR A 22 -7.47 2.46 -6.05
N ALA A 23 -8.20 2.00 -5.04
CA ALA A 23 -9.48 2.58 -4.67
C ALA A 23 -9.33 4.07 -4.32
N PHE A 24 -8.42 4.41 -3.41
CA PHE A 24 -8.24 5.80 -2.97
C PHE A 24 -7.67 6.72 -4.07
N SER A 25 -6.84 6.21 -4.97
CA SER A 25 -6.35 6.99 -6.11
C SER A 25 -7.40 7.22 -7.21
N SER A 26 -8.44 6.39 -7.25
CA SER A 26 -9.51 6.44 -8.26
C SER A 26 -10.82 7.05 -7.77
N LEU A 27 -10.84 7.61 -6.53
CA LEU A 27 -12.04 8.17 -5.92
C LEU A 27 -12.56 9.43 -6.63
N ASN A 28 -13.87 9.51 -6.78
CA ASN A 28 -14.53 10.76 -7.12
C ASN A 28 -14.84 11.55 -5.83
N GLN A 29 -13.96 12.49 -5.50
CA GLN A 29 -14.07 13.30 -4.27
C GLN A 29 -15.35 14.15 -4.24
N ILE A 30 -15.84 14.64 -5.38
CA ILE A 30 -17.07 15.46 -5.47
C ILE A 30 -18.27 14.61 -5.04
N ARG A 31 -18.37 13.40 -5.56
CA ARG A 31 -19.45 12.47 -5.24
C ARG A 31 -19.39 12.01 -3.77
N LEU A 32 -18.20 11.74 -3.25
CA LEU A 32 -18.02 11.41 -1.84
C LEU A 32 -18.42 12.57 -0.92
N LYS A 33 -18.08 13.80 -1.29
CA LYS A 33 -18.47 14.98 -0.53
C LYS A 33 -19.99 15.14 -0.44
N SER A 34 -20.70 15.00 -1.58
CA SER A 34 -22.16 15.02 -1.58
C SER A 34 -22.76 13.96 -0.67
N ARG A 35 -22.27 12.71 -0.72
CA ARG A 35 -22.74 11.62 0.15
C ARG A 35 -22.45 11.90 1.64
N ALA A 36 -21.32 12.51 1.95
CA ALA A 36 -20.98 12.87 3.32
C ALA A 36 -21.91 13.99 3.84
N GLU A 37 -22.25 14.98 3.02
CA GLU A 37 -23.21 16.05 3.32
C GLU A 37 -24.65 15.50 3.53
N ASP A 38 -25.01 14.42 2.82
CA ASP A 38 -26.27 13.70 2.98
C ASP A 38 -26.30 12.79 4.23
N GLY A 39 -25.25 12.79 5.04
CA GLY A 39 -25.18 12.07 6.33
C GLY A 39 -24.54 10.67 6.26
N ASP A 40 -23.94 10.27 5.13
CA ASP A 40 -23.19 9.01 5.02
C ASP A 40 -21.86 9.09 5.79
N SER A 41 -21.85 8.52 6.99
CA SER A 41 -20.68 8.50 7.87
C SER A 41 -19.47 7.74 7.28
N SER A 42 -19.73 6.77 6.39
CA SER A 42 -18.68 6.01 5.72
C SER A 42 -18.02 6.86 4.64
N ALA A 43 -18.81 7.61 3.87
CA ALA A 43 -18.29 8.55 2.90
C ALA A 43 -17.49 9.68 3.58
N ALA A 44 -17.98 10.21 4.71
CA ALA A 44 -17.25 11.21 5.49
C ALA A 44 -15.90 10.69 5.98
N ARG A 45 -15.83 9.44 6.44
CA ARG A 45 -14.56 8.79 6.86
C ARG A 45 -13.58 8.68 5.69
N VAL A 46 -14.03 8.17 4.55
CA VAL A 46 -13.21 8.02 3.35
C VAL A 46 -12.69 9.36 2.87
N LEU A 47 -13.54 10.39 2.89
CA LEU A 47 -13.16 11.76 2.53
C LEU A 47 -12.07 12.31 3.46
N ALA A 48 -12.25 12.19 4.78
CA ALA A 48 -11.25 12.63 5.76
C ALA A 48 -9.90 11.91 5.61
N MET A 49 -9.91 10.65 5.20
CA MET A 49 -8.69 9.90 4.89
C MET A 49 -8.05 10.37 3.58
N ALA A 50 -8.86 10.67 2.56
CA ALA A 50 -8.40 11.20 1.28
C ALA A 50 -7.78 12.60 1.39
N GLU A 51 -8.24 13.41 2.34
CA GLU A 51 -7.64 14.72 2.68
C GLU A 51 -6.23 14.57 3.28
N GLN A 52 -5.92 13.43 3.90
CA GLN A 52 -4.60 13.08 4.42
C GLN A 52 -3.84 12.13 3.47
N TYR A 53 -3.93 12.36 2.17
CA TYR A 53 -3.48 11.42 1.13
C TYR A 53 -2.02 10.98 1.29
N ASP A 54 -1.10 11.87 1.62
CA ASP A 54 0.31 11.52 1.82
C ASP A 54 0.54 10.53 2.97
N LYS A 55 -0.19 10.72 4.08
CA LYS A 55 -0.14 9.81 5.22
C LYS A 55 -0.79 8.47 4.89
N LEU A 56 -1.92 8.51 4.22
CA LEU A 56 -2.65 7.33 3.75
C LEU A 56 -1.79 6.49 2.82
N LEU A 57 -1.23 7.11 1.77
CA LEU A 57 -0.38 6.44 0.80
C LEU A 57 0.87 5.84 1.45
N SER A 58 1.52 6.59 2.34
CA SER A 58 2.68 6.09 3.10
C SER A 58 2.31 4.88 3.96
N THR A 59 1.15 4.89 4.60
CA THR A 59 0.64 3.77 5.39
C THR A 59 0.44 2.52 4.54
N ILE A 60 -0.21 2.67 3.38
CA ILE A 60 -0.45 1.58 2.43
C ILE A 60 0.88 1.00 1.92
N LEU A 61 1.81 1.86 1.50
CA LEU A 61 3.12 1.43 1.00
C LEU A 61 3.93 0.68 2.05
N ILE A 62 3.95 1.18 3.28
CA ILE A 62 4.64 0.51 4.40
C ILE A 62 4.02 -0.87 4.64
N GLY A 63 2.70 -0.94 4.77
CA GLY A 63 1.98 -2.19 5.01
C GLY A 63 2.21 -3.21 3.90
N ASN A 64 2.09 -2.79 2.65
CA ASN A 64 2.30 -3.65 1.48
C ASN A 64 3.75 -4.19 1.43
N ASN A 65 4.74 -3.35 1.67
CA ASN A 65 6.15 -3.78 1.70
C ASN A 65 6.42 -4.79 2.83
N ILE A 66 5.93 -4.53 4.05
CA ILE A 66 6.08 -5.46 5.17
C ILE A 66 5.50 -6.84 4.82
N VAL A 67 4.30 -6.86 4.26
CA VAL A 67 3.59 -8.08 3.90
C VAL A 67 4.30 -8.84 2.78
N ASN A 68 4.75 -8.15 1.74
CA ASN A 68 5.44 -8.76 0.60
C ASN A 68 6.82 -9.33 1.00
N ILE A 69 7.58 -8.61 1.84
CA ILE A 69 8.85 -9.12 2.39
C ILE A 69 8.61 -10.33 3.28
N ALA A 70 7.58 -10.30 4.14
CA ALA A 70 7.22 -11.44 4.97
C ALA A 70 6.79 -12.65 4.13
N ALA A 71 5.99 -12.45 3.08
CA ALA A 71 5.58 -13.50 2.16
C ALA A 71 6.77 -14.14 1.44
N ALA A 72 7.70 -13.33 0.94
CA ALA A 72 8.93 -13.81 0.31
C ALA A 72 9.79 -14.63 1.27
N SER A 73 9.96 -14.14 2.51
CA SER A 73 10.74 -14.82 3.55
C SER A 73 10.12 -16.17 3.95
N ILE A 74 8.82 -16.20 4.22
CA ILE A 74 8.10 -17.43 4.60
C ILE A 74 8.08 -18.42 3.43
N GLY A 75 7.89 -17.91 2.21
CA GLY A 75 7.92 -18.75 1.02
C GLY A 75 9.27 -19.39 0.78
N THR A 76 10.36 -18.63 0.94
CA THR A 76 11.71 -19.19 0.85
C THR A 76 11.91 -20.34 1.84
N VAL A 77 11.54 -20.14 3.11
CA VAL A 77 11.60 -21.20 4.14
C VAL A 77 10.75 -22.41 3.79
N LEU A 78 9.57 -22.18 3.22
CA LEU A 78 8.66 -23.25 2.82
C LEU A 78 9.24 -24.09 1.68
N PHE A 79 9.71 -23.44 0.61
CA PHE A 79 10.21 -24.13 -0.58
C PHE A 79 11.57 -24.78 -0.36
N THR A 80 12.44 -24.22 0.48
CA THR A 80 13.70 -24.87 0.86
C THR A 80 13.51 -26.11 1.73
N ARG A 81 12.37 -26.23 2.45
CA ARG A 81 11.99 -27.44 3.18
C ARG A 81 11.36 -28.52 2.28
N LEU A 82 10.74 -28.11 1.17
CA LEU A 82 10.08 -29.03 0.23
C LEU A 82 11.03 -29.57 -0.84
N LEU A 83 11.97 -28.75 -1.22
CA LEU A 83 13.01 -29.03 -2.22
C LEU A 83 14.39 -29.09 -1.51
N ASP A 84 15.45 -28.90 -2.25
CA ASP A 84 16.78 -28.67 -1.69
C ASP A 84 17.05 -27.17 -1.49
N PRO A 85 18.05 -26.76 -0.65
CA PRO A 85 18.31 -25.35 -0.35
C PRO A 85 18.60 -24.46 -1.57
N GLU A 86 19.28 -25.00 -2.58
CA GLU A 86 19.68 -24.23 -3.77
C GLU A 86 18.48 -23.99 -4.71
N ARG A 87 17.69 -25.01 -4.99
CA ARG A 87 16.53 -24.93 -5.88
C ARG A 87 15.33 -24.30 -5.20
N GLY A 88 15.15 -24.57 -3.90
CA GLY A 88 14.03 -24.06 -3.13
C GLY A 88 13.95 -22.54 -3.13
N ALA A 89 15.04 -21.82 -2.96
CA ALA A 89 15.08 -20.37 -2.98
C ALA A 89 14.66 -19.80 -4.36
N THR A 90 15.22 -20.37 -5.44
CA THR A 90 14.91 -19.93 -6.81
C THR A 90 13.46 -20.20 -7.19
N VAL A 91 12.96 -21.41 -6.91
CA VAL A 91 11.56 -21.79 -7.18
C VAL A 91 10.60 -20.94 -6.37
N SER A 92 10.91 -20.69 -5.09
CA SER A 92 10.13 -19.81 -4.22
C SER A 92 9.97 -18.42 -4.85
N THR A 93 11.08 -17.80 -5.24
CA THR A 93 11.06 -16.47 -5.83
C THR A 93 10.16 -16.43 -7.08
N PHE A 94 10.31 -17.38 -7.98
CA PHE A 94 9.51 -17.43 -9.21
C PHE A 94 8.03 -17.66 -8.93
N VAL A 95 7.69 -18.65 -8.11
CA VAL A 95 6.30 -18.99 -7.79
C VAL A 95 5.62 -17.86 -7.03
N LEU A 96 6.28 -17.31 -6.00
CA LEU A 96 5.70 -16.23 -5.22
C LEU A 96 5.55 -14.95 -6.01
N THR A 97 6.49 -14.62 -6.90
CA THR A 97 6.34 -13.46 -7.79
C THR A 97 5.07 -13.58 -8.61
N ILE A 98 4.79 -14.73 -9.22
CA ILE A 98 3.58 -14.95 -10.01
C ILE A 98 2.32 -14.88 -9.12
N VAL A 99 2.34 -15.56 -7.98
CA VAL A 99 1.19 -15.61 -7.05
C VAL A 99 0.87 -14.22 -6.51
N VAL A 100 1.86 -13.49 -6.00
CA VAL A 100 1.67 -12.13 -5.46
C VAL A 100 1.26 -11.17 -6.58
N LEU A 101 1.88 -11.25 -7.76
CA LEU A 101 1.52 -10.39 -8.88
C LEU A 101 0.06 -10.58 -9.30
N ILE A 102 -0.39 -11.82 -9.46
CA ILE A 102 -1.77 -12.10 -9.92
C ILE A 102 -2.78 -11.83 -8.80
N PHE A 103 -2.60 -12.44 -7.63
CA PHE A 103 -3.60 -12.43 -6.56
C PHE A 103 -3.42 -11.30 -5.55
N GLY A 104 -2.19 -10.84 -5.35
CA GLY A 104 -1.85 -9.76 -4.42
C GLY A 104 -1.87 -8.36 -5.05
N GLU A 105 -1.71 -8.24 -6.38
CA GLU A 105 -1.58 -6.92 -7.02
C GLU A 105 -2.55 -6.71 -8.18
N VAL A 106 -2.41 -7.43 -9.30
CA VAL A 106 -3.13 -7.13 -10.55
C VAL A 106 -4.64 -7.30 -10.38
N THR A 107 -5.09 -8.44 -9.88
CA THR A 107 -6.54 -8.70 -9.72
C THR A 107 -7.20 -7.75 -8.73
N PRO A 108 -6.65 -7.53 -7.51
CA PRO A 108 -7.25 -6.59 -6.56
C PRO A 108 -7.28 -5.14 -7.06
N LYS A 109 -6.23 -4.69 -7.75
CA LYS A 109 -6.19 -3.35 -8.36
C LYS A 109 -7.23 -3.19 -9.44
N SER A 110 -7.41 -4.20 -10.29
CA SER A 110 -8.43 -4.19 -11.34
C SER A 110 -9.84 -4.06 -10.77
N LEU A 111 -10.18 -4.88 -9.76
CA LEU A 111 -11.47 -4.82 -9.09
C LEU A 111 -11.71 -3.48 -8.37
N ALA A 112 -10.70 -2.98 -7.69
CA ALA A 112 -10.78 -1.71 -6.98
C ALA A 112 -10.98 -0.51 -7.93
N LYS A 113 -10.44 -0.59 -9.14
CA LYS A 113 -10.63 0.43 -10.17
C LYS A 113 -12.06 0.47 -10.70
N GLU A 114 -12.76 -0.66 -10.78
CA GLU A 114 -14.15 -0.73 -11.23
C GLU A 114 -15.13 -0.19 -10.17
N MET A 115 -14.85 -0.40 -8.90
CA MET A 115 -15.74 -0.02 -7.79
C MET A 115 -15.00 0.72 -6.66
N PRO A 116 -14.34 1.87 -6.95
CA PRO A 116 -13.41 2.50 -6.02
C PRO A 116 -14.08 2.97 -4.72
N GLU A 117 -15.28 3.54 -4.79
CA GLU A 117 -16.00 4.01 -3.59
C GLU A 117 -16.42 2.85 -2.67
N THR A 118 -16.87 1.75 -3.24
CA THR A 118 -17.28 0.55 -2.49
C THR A 118 -16.08 -0.06 -1.78
N VAL A 119 -14.97 -0.23 -2.49
CA VAL A 119 -13.74 -0.77 -1.92
C VAL A 119 -13.18 0.16 -0.85
N ALA A 120 -13.05 1.47 -1.14
CA ALA A 120 -12.55 2.44 -0.17
C ALA A 120 -13.39 2.45 1.12
N THR A 121 -14.72 2.41 1.01
CA THR A 121 -15.62 2.34 2.16
C THR A 121 -15.40 1.07 2.97
N ALA A 122 -15.27 -0.08 2.32
CA ALA A 122 -15.07 -1.37 2.98
C ALA A 122 -13.72 -1.46 3.71
N VAL A 123 -12.64 -0.94 3.11
CA VAL A 123 -11.29 -1.01 3.70
C VAL A 123 -11.02 0.10 4.73
N SER A 124 -11.77 1.21 4.70
CA SER A 124 -11.50 2.41 5.49
C SER A 124 -11.42 2.18 7.00
N PRO A 125 -12.23 1.34 7.67
CA PRO A 125 -12.14 1.18 9.11
C PRO A 125 -10.78 0.59 9.55
N PHE A 126 -10.34 -0.46 8.85
CA PHE A 126 -9.09 -1.12 9.17
C PHE A 126 -7.88 -0.27 8.74
N LEU A 127 -7.97 0.37 7.59
CA LEU A 127 -6.91 1.24 7.10
C LEU A 127 -6.71 2.48 7.99
N ASN A 128 -7.79 3.05 8.54
CA ASN A 128 -7.71 4.14 9.50
C ASN A 128 -6.98 3.71 10.79
N LEU A 129 -7.23 2.50 11.27
CA LEU A 129 -6.49 1.93 12.40
C LEU A 129 -4.99 1.82 12.08
N LEU A 130 -4.64 1.35 10.89
CA LEU A 130 -3.24 1.26 10.45
C LEU A 130 -2.60 2.64 10.29
N MET A 131 -3.31 3.66 9.84
CA MET A 131 -2.81 5.04 9.76
C MET A 131 -2.44 5.58 11.15
N ILE A 132 -3.19 5.21 12.20
CA ILE A 132 -2.86 5.57 13.58
C ILE A 132 -1.63 4.79 14.05
N LEU A 133 -1.61 3.48 13.83
CA LEU A 133 -0.52 2.60 14.24
C LEU A 133 0.82 2.97 13.60
N PHE A 134 0.81 3.32 12.30
CA PHE A 134 2.00 3.68 11.55
C PHE A 134 2.37 5.16 11.63
N THR A 135 1.65 5.96 12.42
CA THR A 135 1.95 7.39 12.60
C THR A 135 3.42 7.68 12.95
N PRO A 136 4.08 6.97 13.89
CA PRO A 136 5.49 7.24 14.20
C PRO A 136 6.40 6.96 13.00
N LEU A 137 6.09 5.96 12.20
CA LEU A 137 6.88 5.59 11.03
C LEU A 137 6.64 6.57 9.86
N THR A 138 5.39 6.95 9.62
CA THR A 138 5.05 7.96 8.58
C THR A 138 5.61 9.34 8.93
N TRP A 139 5.72 9.69 10.22
CA TRP A 139 6.41 10.89 10.68
C TRP A 139 7.89 10.87 10.31
N LEU A 140 8.58 9.74 10.51
CA LEU A 140 9.99 9.57 10.12
C LEU A 140 10.18 9.78 8.61
N PHE A 141 9.31 9.21 7.77
CA PHE A 141 9.33 9.43 6.31
C PHE A 141 9.06 10.88 5.93
N SER A 142 8.18 11.58 6.65
CA SER A 142 7.91 13.00 6.42
C SER A 142 9.14 13.87 6.71
N GLN A 143 9.91 13.56 7.76
CA GLN A 143 11.17 14.24 8.04
C GLN A 143 12.21 13.99 6.94
N TRP A 144 12.29 12.76 6.43
CA TRP A 144 13.16 12.40 5.32
C TRP A 144 12.81 13.18 4.04
N LYS A 145 11.51 13.27 3.70
CA LYS A 145 11.04 14.11 2.58
C LYS A 145 11.44 15.58 2.73
N ARG A 146 11.35 16.15 3.94
CA ARG A 146 11.77 17.53 4.21
C ARG A 146 13.27 17.73 3.99
N LEU A 147 14.10 16.80 4.46
CA LEU A 147 15.54 16.81 4.22
C LEU A 147 15.86 16.80 2.73
N LEU A 148 15.27 15.90 1.96
CA LEU A 148 15.45 15.82 0.51
C LEU A 148 14.97 17.09 -0.20
N GLY A 149 13.82 17.65 0.20
CA GLY A 149 13.28 18.89 -0.35
C GLY A 149 14.19 20.09 -0.13
N HIS A 150 14.92 20.11 0.97
CA HIS A 150 15.93 21.17 1.21
C HIS A 150 17.13 21.06 0.26
N PHE A 151 17.58 19.85 -0.03
CA PHE A 151 18.66 19.60 -0.99
C PHE A 151 18.26 19.92 -2.44
N ILE A 152 17.04 19.61 -2.84
CA ILE A 152 16.55 19.87 -4.21
C ILE A 152 16.36 21.38 -4.44
N ARG A 153 15.84 22.09 -3.46
CA ARG A 153 15.61 23.55 -3.56
C ARG A 153 16.90 24.34 -3.66
N SER A 154 17.96 23.92 -2.99
CA SER A 154 19.28 24.57 -3.11
C SER A 154 19.89 24.41 -4.51
N THR A 155 19.54 23.35 -5.22
CA THR A 155 20.03 23.10 -6.60
C THR A 155 19.30 23.96 -7.65
N GLU A 156 18.02 24.28 -7.43
CA GLU A 156 17.25 25.15 -8.33
C GLU A 156 17.64 26.65 -8.19
N GLU A 157 17.99 27.11 -7.00
CA GLU A 157 18.47 28.47 -6.77
C GLU A 157 19.84 28.73 -7.44
N ASP A 158 20.73 27.73 -7.43
CA ASP A 158 22.05 27.83 -8.12
C ASP A 158 21.90 27.83 -9.66
N LEU A 159 20.89 27.17 -10.21
CA LEU A 159 20.63 27.16 -11.65
C LEU A 159 19.97 28.44 -12.15
N SER A 160 19.21 29.14 -11.32
CA SER A 160 18.55 30.40 -11.69
C SER A 160 19.53 31.60 -11.79
N LEU A 161 20.70 31.51 -11.18
CA LEU A 161 21.73 32.53 -11.24
C LEU A 161 22.60 32.47 -12.50
N ILE A 162 22.47 31.44 -13.34
CA ILE A 162 23.29 31.25 -14.56
C ILE A 162 22.58 31.82 -15.82
N HIS A 163 21.35 32.31 -15.70
CA HIS A 163 20.58 32.88 -16.82
C HIS A 163 20.29 34.40 -16.64
N ILE A 164 21.33 35.19 -16.41
CA ILE A 164 21.31 36.66 -16.65
C ILE A 164 22.48 37.01 -17.57
#